data_d3376ce5394d46c750a1527cfeeddb95
#
_entry.id   d3376ce5394d46c750a1527cfeeddb95
#
_cell.length_a   1.000
_cell.length_b   1.000
_cell.length_c   1.000
_cell.angle_alpha   90.00
_cell.angle_beta   90.00
_cell.angle_gamma   90.00
#
_symmetry.space_group_name_H-M   'P 1'
#
loop_
_entity.id
_entity.type
_entity.pdbx_description
1 polymer ?
#
loop_
_entity_poly.entity_id
_entity_poly.type
_entity_poly.pdbx_seq_one_letter_code
_entity_poly.pdbx_strand_id
1 'polypeptide(L)'
;MRAWGPAWLLGCAALLAAAVASSSSSAVLPPGSNRSKGRSFIGHKNPSPNISSSGKGEVLPEPGFSVDAFSTEILTGGLTTVFLPIVYTIVFIIGLPSNGMALWVFLFRTQKKNPAVIYMANLALADLLSVIWFPLKIAYHLNGNNWIYGEALCKVLIGFFYGNMYCSILFMTCLSVQRYWVIMNPIVRSRKLSNIAIGVSIGIWLLILLVTIPLYVVKQTVYIPDLNITTCHDVLPANVLAGDMFNYFLSLAIGVFLFPACLTASVYILMIRTLNSSAMDDSGRKRRRAIKLIITVLAMYLICFTPSNVLLVVHYFLIRTRSQSQIYALYMVALCLSTLNSCIDPFVYYFVSQDFRDHAKNTLLCRSVRTVNRMQVSLTSKKLSRKSSSYSSSSTSVKASY
;
A
#
# COMPACT_ATOMS: atom_id res chain seq x y z
N MET A 1 16.90 -26.43 -5.80
CA MET A 1 16.61 -24.96 -5.78
C MET A 1 16.41 -24.49 -4.34
N ARG A 2 17.52 -24.33 -3.63
CA ARG A 2 17.59 -23.79 -2.27
C ARG A 2 17.83 -22.28 -2.38
N ALA A 3 17.10 -21.49 -1.59
CA ALA A 3 17.41 -20.09 -1.26
C ALA A 3 16.87 -18.98 -2.19
N TRP A 4 15.55 -18.90 -2.40
CA TRP A 4 14.90 -17.63 -2.79
C TRP A 4 14.04 -17.06 -1.65
N GLY A 5 14.40 -17.43 -0.39
CA GLY A 5 13.72 -16.91 0.80
C GLY A 5 13.94 -15.40 0.97
N PRO A 6 14.72 -14.92 1.93
CA PRO A 6 14.83 -13.49 2.26
C PRO A 6 15.81 -12.70 1.36
N ALA A 7 16.45 -13.33 0.36
CA ALA A 7 17.51 -12.69 -0.43
C ALA A 7 17.05 -11.42 -1.19
N TRP A 8 15.80 -11.37 -1.63
CA TRP A 8 15.26 -10.18 -2.31
C TRP A 8 14.99 -9.02 -1.35
N LEU A 9 14.61 -9.30 -0.07
CA LEU A 9 14.49 -8.25 0.97
C LEU A 9 15.87 -7.67 1.31
N LEU A 10 16.89 -8.51 1.37
CA LEU A 10 18.28 -8.07 1.55
C LEU A 10 18.76 -7.24 0.35
N GLY A 11 18.37 -7.62 -0.88
CA GLY A 11 18.63 -6.84 -2.09
C GLY A 11 17.96 -5.46 -2.07
N CYS A 12 16.67 -5.38 -1.67
CA CYS A 12 15.97 -4.11 -1.49
C CYS A 12 16.61 -3.26 -0.39
N ALA A 13 16.96 -3.87 0.75
CA ALA A 13 17.62 -3.19 1.86
C ALA A 13 19.02 -2.68 1.47
N ALA A 14 19.81 -3.45 0.72
CA ALA A 14 21.11 -3.06 0.24
C ALA A 14 21.05 -1.90 -0.78
N LEU A 15 20.09 -1.92 -1.71
CA LEU A 15 19.86 -0.82 -2.66
C LEU A 15 19.43 0.46 -1.95
N LEU A 16 18.56 0.35 -0.94
CA LEU A 16 18.13 1.48 -0.13
C LEU A 16 19.25 2.01 0.75
N ALA A 17 20.06 1.14 1.38
CA ALA A 17 21.23 1.55 2.14
C ALA A 17 22.27 2.25 1.27
N ALA A 18 22.52 1.76 0.05
CA ALA A 18 23.40 2.41 -0.92
C ALA A 18 22.89 3.79 -1.36
N ALA A 19 21.58 3.94 -1.56
CA ALA A 19 20.95 5.20 -1.92
C ALA A 19 20.95 6.22 -0.77
N VAL A 20 20.74 5.78 0.47
CA VAL A 20 20.83 6.62 1.68
C VAL A 20 22.29 7.02 1.93
N ALA A 21 23.26 6.12 1.71
CA ALA A 21 24.68 6.42 1.83
C ALA A 21 25.18 7.39 0.76
N SER A 22 24.65 7.31 -0.48
CA SER A 22 25.00 8.26 -1.55
C SER A 22 24.40 9.65 -1.32
N SER A 23 23.29 9.78 -0.61
CA SER A 23 22.70 11.09 -0.26
C SER A 23 23.49 11.83 0.82
N SER A 24 24.19 11.10 1.70
CA SER A 24 25.05 11.72 2.74
C SER A 24 26.40 12.24 2.24
N SER A 25 26.85 11.84 1.04
CA SER A 25 28.15 12.26 0.47
C SER A 25 28.08 13.51 -0.43
N SER A 26 26.90 14.07 -0.70
CA SER A 26 26.71 15.14 -1.69
C SER A 26 26.59 16.55 -1.12
N ALA A 27 27.00 16.77 0.11
CA ALA A 27 26.84 18.03 0.81
C ALA A 27 27.99 19.03 0.61
N VAL A 28 28.41 19.32 -0.64
CA VAL A 28 29.13 20.57 -0.95
C VAL A 28 28.75 21.01 -2.35
N LEU A 29 27.80 21.96 -2.46
CA LEU A 29 27.53 22.69 -3.71
C LEU A 29 28.00 24.11 -3.60
N PRO A 30 28.58 24.70 -4.67
CA PRO A 30 29.05 26.07 -4.69
C PRO A 30 27.87 27.06 -4.62
N PRO A 31 28.06 28.26 -4.05
CA PRO A 31 27.02 29.28 -3.95
C PRO A 31 26.77 29.93 -5.30
N GLY A 32 25.60 29.72 -5.88
CA GLY A 32 25.19 30.49 -7.06
C GLY A 32 24.39 29.73 -8.09
N SER A 33 23.21 29.23 -7.78
CA SER A 33 22.11 29.13 -8.76
C SER A 33 20.77 29.00 -8.05
N ASN A 34 20.00 30.08 -8.12
CA ASN A 34 18.56 30.10 -7.73
C ASN A 34 17.77 29.22 -8.70
N ARG A 35 17.68 27.91 -8.43
CA ARG A 35 16.75 27.02 -9.12
C ARG A 35 16.07 26.13 -8.12
N SER A 36 14.78 26.32 -7.93
CA SER A 36 13.97 25.59 -6.99
C SER A 36 13.31 24.37 -7.62
N LYS A 37 13.24 23.24 -6.90
CA LYS A 37 12.82 21.93 -7.43
C LYS A 37 12.15 21.09 -6.35
N GLY A 38 10.96 20.47 -6.61
CA GLY A 38 10.27 19.74 -5.57
C GLY A 38 9.18 18.72 -5.95
N ARG A 39 8.86 17.82 -5.01
CA ARG A 39 7.82 16.80 -5.09
C ARG A 39 6.41 17.33 -4.74
N SER A 40 6.35 18.37 -3.98
CA SER A 40 5.17 19.16 -3.63
C SER A 40 5.14 20.41 -4.51
N PHE A 41 4.10 21.20 -4.43
CA PHE A 41 4.16 22.54 -5.00
C PHE A 41 5.36 23.30 -4.42
N ILE A 42 5.98 24.12 -5.24
CA ILE A 42 7.20 24.81 -4.88
C ILE A 42 6.86 26.05 -4.05
N GLY A 43 7.29 26.08 -2.79
CA GLY A 43 7.23 27.27 -1.95
C GLY A 43 8.48 28.16 -2.17
N HIS A 44 8.30 29.38 -2.62
CA HIS A 44 9.34 30.39 -2.69
C HIS A 44 9.37 31.17 -1.39
N LYS A 45 10.53 31.25 -0.72
CA LYS A 45 10.68 32.04 0.49
C LYS A 45 10.52 33.52 0.15
N ASN A 46 9.56 34.19 0.75
CA ASN A 46 9.40 35.64 0.61
C ASN A 46 10.65 36.34 1.19
N PRO A 47 11.23 37.32 0.49
CA PRO A 47 12.28 38.15 1.09
C PRO A 47 11.72 38.79 2.35
N SER A 48 12.42 38.64 3.48
CA SER A 48 12.07 39.34 4.71
C SER A 48 12.01 40.86 4.40
N PRO A 49 10.97 41.59 4.79
CA PRO A 49 10.98 43.04 4.67
C PRO A 49 12.22 43.55 5.43
N ASN A 50 13.01 44.39 4.78
CA ASN A 50 14.11 45.11 5.43
C ASN A 50 13.55 45.94 6.56
N ILE A 51 13.43 45.40 7.76
CA ILE A 51 13.09 46.14 8.96
C ILE A 51 14.41 46.66 9.50
N SER A 52 14.67 47.95 9.23
CA SER A 52 15.63 48.73 9.96
C SER A 52 15.30 48.64 11.45
N SER A 53 16.28 48.20 12.21
CA SER A 53 16.27 47.99 13.65
C SER A 53 15.70 49.16 14.42
N SER A 54 14.52 49.00 15.00
CA SER A 54 14.13 49.77 16.20
C SER A 54 12.95 49.09 16.90
N GLY A 55 13.13 48.60 18.13
CA GLY A 55 12.10 48.45 19.13
C GLY A 55 11.57 47.06 19.41
N LYS A 56 11.97 46.53 20.57
CA LYS A 56 11.25 45.63 21.51
C LYS A 56 10.34 44.52 20.98
N GLY A 57 10.79 43.30 21.11
CA GLY A 57 9.98 42.20 21.69
C GLY A 57 8.80 41.66 20.85
N GLU A 58 8.78 41.85 19.53
CA GLU A 58 7.77 41.24 18.66
C GLU A 58 8.32 39.92 18.12
N VAL A 59 7.60 38.82 18.37
CA VAL A 59 7.88 37.50 17.77
C VAL A 59 7.79 37.70 16.26
N LEU A 60 8.94 37.70 15.60
CA LEU A 60 9.05 37.77 14.14
C LEU A 60 8.17 36.67 13.51
N PRO A 61 7.21 37.02 12.64
CA PRO A 61 6.43 36.01 11.92
C PRO A 61 7.37 35.11 11.14
N GLU A 62 7.17 33.80 11.20
CA GLU A 62 7.95 32.85 10.42
C GLU A 62 7.94 33.28 8.94
N PRO A 63 9.06 33.20 8.21
CA PRO A 63 9.11 33.61 6.82
C PRO A 63 8.13 32.77 6.00
N GLY A 64 7.07 33.40 5.50
CA GLY A 64 6.05 32.77 4.68
C GLY A 64 6.62 32.34 3.32
N PHE A 65 5.96 31.41 2.69
CA PHE A 65 6.27 30.94 1.35
C PHE A 65 5.19 31.39 0.37
N SER A 66 5.55 31.89 -0.80
CA SER A 66 4.65 32.12 -1.92
C SER A 66 4.64 30.92 -2.86
N VAL A 67 3.53 30.69 -3.53
CA VAL A 67 3.32 29.65 -4.54
C VAL A 67 2.94 30.30 -5.88
N ASP A 68 3.17 29.58 -6.98
CA ASP A 68 2.78 30.06 -8.31
C ASP A 68 1.24 30.02 -8.51
N ALA A 69 0.75 30.73 -9.53
CA ALA A 69 -0.68 30.85 -9.82
C ALA A 69 -1.34 29.48 -10.06
N PHE A 70 -0.65 28.57 -10.75
CA PHE A 70 -1.15 27.20 -10.99
C PHE A 70 -1.33 26.42 -9.68
N SER A 71 -0.34 26.48 -8.79
CA SER A 71 -0.41 25.83 -7.48
C SER A 71 -1.55 26.42 -6.63
N THR A 72 -1.75 27.73 -6.69
CA THR A 72 -2.86 28.42 -6.02
C THR A 72 -4.21 27.94 -6.54
N GLU A 73 -4.38 27.85 -7.87
CA GLU A 73 -5.60 27.35 -8.50
C GLU A 73 -5.93 25.92 -8.08
N ILE A 74 -4.93 25.03 -8.02
CA ILE A 74 -5.13 23.65 -7.57
C ILE A 74 -5.44 23.57 -6.08
N LEU A 75 -4.73 24.33 -5.23
CA LEU A 75 -4.96 24.32 -3.79
C LEU A 75 -6.33 24.89 -3.38
N THR A 76 -6.87 25.84 -4.15
CA THR A 76 -8.19 26.42 -3.88
C THR A 76 -9.31 25.78 -4.70
N GLY A 77 -8.97 24.98 -5.69
CA GLY A 77 -9.89 24.40 -6.66
C GLY A 77 -10.64 23.15 -6.16
N GLY A 78 -11.67 22.77 -6.89
CA GLY A 78 -12.51 21.61 -6.58
C GLY A 78 -11.78 20.26 -6.64
N LEU A 79 -10.60 20.19 -7.27
CA LEU A 79 -9.79 18.97 -7.28
C LEU A 79 -9.39 18.56 -5.85
N THR A 80 -8.86 19.50 -5.06
CA THR A 80 -8.38 19.21 -3.71
C THR A 80 -9.49 19.34 -2.66
N THR A 81 -10.42 20.26 -2.84
CA THR A 81 -11.46 20.57 -1.83
C THR A 81 -12.73 19.73 -1.96
N VAL A 82 -12.97 19.11 -3.13
CA VAL A 82 -14.17 18.28 -3.38
C VAL A 82 -13.80 16.85 -3.77
N PHE A 83 -12.99 16.66 -4.84
CA PHE A 83 -12.71 15.32 -5.37
C PHE A 83 -11.91 14.47 -4.38
N LEU A 84 -10.78 14.97 -3.85
CA LEU A 84 -9.95 14.20 -2.92
C LEU A 84 -10.71 13.78 -1.64
N PRO A 85 -11.44 14.68 -0.93
CA PRO A 85 -12.17 14.26 0.26
C PRO A 85 -13.29 13.25 -0.03
N ILE A 86 -13.95 13.31 -1.20
CA ILE A 86 -14.92 12.28 -1.61
C ILE A 86 -14.24 10.91 -1.71
N VAL A 87 -13.11 10.80 -2.41
CA VAL A 87 -12.40 9.52 -2.58
C VAL A 87 -11.90 9.00 -1.23
N TYR A 88 -11.29 9.85 -0.38
CA TYR A 88 -10.85 9.44 0.96
C TYR A 88 -12.01 9.00 1.85
N THR A 89 -13.19 9.63 1.73
CA THR A 89 -14.40 9.22 2.45
C THR A 89 -14.88 7.85 2.02
N ILE A 90 -14.92 7.58 0.72
CA ILE A 90 -15.26 6.25 0.18
C ILE A 90 -14.29 5.19 0.71
N VAL A 91 -12.98 5.48 0.65
CA VAL A 91 -11.96 4.54 1.15
C VAL A 91 -12.09 4.33 2.66
N PHE A 92 -12.39 5.35 3.43
CA PHE A 92 -12.62 5.23 4.87
C PHE A 92 -13.84 4.35 5.19
N ILE A 93 -14.99 4.62 4.54
CA ILE A 93 -16.24 3.88 4.81
C ILE A 93 -16.15 2.42 4.40
N ILE A 94 -15.44 2.09 3.32
CA ILE A 94 -15.30 0.71 2.83
C ILE A 94 -14.08 0.03 3.46
N GLY A 95 -12.93 0.70 3.45
CA GLY A 95 -11.65 0.13 3.85
C GLY A 95 -11.57 -0.18 5.34
N LEU A 96 -12.07 0.70 6.22
CA LEU A 96 -12.01 0.49 7.65
C LEU A 96 -12.78 -0.76 8.11
N PRO A 97 -14.08 -0.94 7.79
CA PRO A 97 -14.80 -2.12 8.25
C PRO A 97 -14.35 -3.42 7.55
N SER A 98 -14.01 -3.36 6.26
CA SER A 98 -13.63 -4.57 5.51
C SER A 98 -12.28 -5.12 5.95
N ASN A 99 -11.26 -4.28 6.16
CA ASN A 99 -9.96 -4.69 6.69
C ASN A 99 -10.03 -5.02 8.19
N GLY A 100 -10.88 -4.31 8.97
CA GLY A 100 -11.15 -4.67 10.37
C GLY A 100 -11.74 -6.06 10.51
N MET A 101 -12.74 -6.39 9.69
CA MET A 101 -13.31 -7.73 9.62
C MET A 101 -12.27 -8.77 9.18
N ALA A 102 -11.44 -8.44 8.18
CA ALA A 102 -10.40 -9.34 7.69
C ALA A 102 -9.38 -9.65 8.79
N LEU A 103 -8.86 -8.64 9.47
CA LEU A 103 -7.91 -8.81 10.56
C LEU A 103 -8.49 -9.65 11.70
N TRP A 104 -9.75 -9.36 12.10
CA TRP A 104 -10.44 -10.15 13.11
C TRP A 104 -10.59 -11.62 12.71
N VAL A 105 -10.99 -11.93 11.47
CA VAL A 105 -11.09 -13.31 10.98
C VAL A 105 -9.73 -14.01 10.98
N PHE A 106 -8.67 -13.34 10.50
CA PHE A 106 -7.35 -13.94 10.43
C PHE A 106 -6.72 -14.17 11.80
N LEU A 107 -6.97 -13.32 12.78
CA LEU A 107 -6.41 -13.46 14.13
C LEU A 107 -7.19 -14.45 14.98
N PHE A 108 -8.53 -14.41 14.97
CA PHE A 108 -9.35 -15.11 15.95
C PHE A 108 -10.16 -16.28 15.39
N ARG A 109 -10.46 -16.30 14.07
CA ARG A 109 -11.31 -17.35 13.49
C ARG A 109 -10.54 -18.38 12.67
N THR A 110 -9.41 -18.02 12.11
CA THR A 110 -8.59 -18.93 11.31
C THR A 110 -7.73 -19.81 12.22
N GLN A 111 -8.04 -21.11 12.28
CA GLN A 111 -7.33 -22.07 13.14
C GLN A 111 -5.92 -22.37 12.66
N LYS A 112 -5.71 -22.51 11.33
CA LYS A 112 -4.42 -22.82 10.73
C LYS A 112 -3.80 -21.56 10.12
N LYS A 113 -2.84 -20.98 10.82
CA LYS A 113 -2.10 -19.79 10.35
C LYS A 113 -1.03 -20.22 9.34
N ASN A 114 -1.44 -20.39 8.10
CA ASN A 114 -0.51 -20.63 6.99
C ASN A 114 0.14 -19.31 6.51
N PRO A 115 1.23 -19.36 5.72
CA PRO A 115 1.94 -18.16 5.27
C PRO A 115 1.05 -17.10 4.59
N ALA A 116 0.07 -17.53 3.80
CA ALA A 116 -0.84 -16.59 3.13
C ALA A 116 -1.72 -15.84 4.14
N VAL A 117 -2.21 -16.51 5.18
CA VAL A 117 -3.00 -15.86 6.26
C VAL A 117 -2.14 -14.84 7.00
N ILE A 118 -0.86 -15.14 7.25
CA ILE A 118 0.08 -14.22 7.91
C ILE A 118 0.25 -12.96 7.06
N TYR A 119 0.53 -13.09 5.76
CA TYR A 119 0.69 -11.94 4.87
C TYR A 119 -0.60 -11.13 4.71
N MET A 120 -1.77 -11.78 4.58
CA MET A 120 -3.07 -11.09 4.52
C MET A 120 -3.41 -10.36 5.82
N ALA A 121 -3.07 -10.92 6.98
CA ALA A 121 -3.28 -10.24 8.27
C ALA A 121 -2.42 -8.98 8.40
N ASN A 122 -1.16 -9.04 7.95
CA ASN A 122 -0.27 -7.87 7.95
C ASN A 122 -0.72 -6.82 6.93
N LEU A 123 -1.22 -7.23 5.77
CA LEU A 123 -1.78 -6.34 4.76
C LEU A 123 -3.01 -5.59 5.32
N ALA A 124 -3.96 -6.32 5.90
CA ALA A 124 -5.13 -5.72 6.55
C ALA A 124 -4.74 -4.79 7.72
N LEU A 125 -3.69 -5.13 8.48
CA LEU A 125 -3.17 -4.26 9.53
C LEU A 125 -2.58 -2.97 8.96
N ALA A 126 -1.80 -3.04 7.87
CA ALA A 126 -1.22 -1.86 7.21
C ALA A 126 -2.32 -0.92 6.70
N ASP A 127 -3.37 -1.48 6.08
CA ASP A 127 -4.54 -0.72 5.63
C ASP A 127 -5.23 -0.01 6.78
N LEU A 128 -5.50 -0.70 7.88
CA LEU A 128 -6.14 -0.11 9.05
C LEU A 128 -5.32 1.03 9.66
N LEU A 129 -3.99 0.82 9.79
CA LEU A 129 -3.08 1.84 10.32
C LEU A 129 -3.02 3.11 9.46
N SER A 130 -3.32 3.01 8.17
CA SER A 130 -3.40 4.18 7.28
C SER A 130 -4.80 4.81 7.29
N VAL A 131 -5.84 4.00 7.10
CA VAL A 131 -7.22 4.46 6.92
C VAL A 131 -7.76 5.14 8.17
N ILE A 132 -7.31 4.77 9.38
CA ILE A 132 -7.71 5.40 10.63
C ILE A 132 -7.38 6.91 10.70
N TRP A 133 -6.40 7.38 9.94
CA TRP A 133 -6.00 8.79 9.85
C TRP A 133 -6.75 9.59 8.79
N PHE A 134 -7.54 8.91 7.90
CA PHE A 134 -8.25 9.59 6.81
C PHE A 134 -9.26 10.64 7.26
N PRO A 135 -9.96 10.54 8.41
CA PRO A 135 -10.79 11.64 8.89
C PRO A 135 -10.06 12.98 9.02
N LEU A 136 -8.79 12.96 9.46
CA LEU A 136 -7.96 14.19 9.53
C LEU A 136 -7.60 14.69 8.12
N LYS A 137 -7.31 13.80 7.19
CA LYS A 137 -7.02 14.16 5.79
C LYS A 137 -8.25 14.72 5.08
N ILE A 138 -9.42 14.13 5.33
CA ILE A 138 -10.71 14.63 4.81
C ILE A 138 -10.99 16.01 5.37
N ALA A 139 -10.88 16.21 6.69
CA ALA A 139 -11.09 17.49 7.34
C ALA A 139 -10.12 18.58 6.82
N TYR A 140 -8.85 18.25 6.58
CA TYR A 140 -7.86 19.13 5.97
C TYR A 140 -8.30 19.65 4.60
N HIS A 141 -8.74 18.77 3.70
CA HIS A 141 -9.20 19.16 2.36
C HIS A 141 -10.51 19.94 2.39
N LEU A 142 -11.47 19.55 3.25
CA LEU A 142 -12.74 20.27 3.44
C LEU A 142 -12.55 21.65 4.07
N ASN A 143 -11.49 21.84 4.86
CA ASN A 143 -11.11 23.13 5.42
C ASN A 143 -10.25 23.98 4.45
N GLY A 144 -10.40 23.80 3.15
CA GLY A 144 -9.67 24.57 2.14
C GLY A 144 -8.16 24.32 2.13
N ASN A 145 -7.73 23.09 2.41
CA ASN A 145 -6.32 22.71 2.54
C ASN A 145 -5.57 23.43 3.66
N ASN A 146 -6.28 23.80 4.71
CA ASN A 146 -5.71 24.42 5.90
C ASN A 146 -5.54 23.39 7.02
N TRP A 147 -4.28 23.05 7.33
CA TRP A 147 -3.89 22.08 8.35
C TRP A 147 -3.71 22.76 9.71
N ILE A 148 -4.62 22.51 10.61
CA ILE A 148 -4.64 23.13 11.96
C ILE A 148 -4.12 22.19 13.07
N TYR A 149 -3.73 20.96 12.73
CA TYR A 149 -3.43 19.90 13.72
C TYR A 149 -1.94 19.80 14.09
N GLY A 150 -1.11 20.72 13.61
CA GLY A 150 0.31 20.80 13.94
C GLY A 150 1.21 19.84 13.14
N GLU A 151 2.51 20.07 13.25
CA GLU A 151 3.56 19.38 12.49
C GLU A 151 3.63 17.87 12.81
N ALA A 152 3.51 17.50 14.10
CA ALA A 152 3.64 16.10 14.53
C ALA A 152 2.57 15.18 13.90
N LEU A 153 1.30 15.61 13.90
CA LEU A 153 0.22 14.84 13.29
C LEU A 153 0.32 14.81 11.77
N CYS A 154 0.82 15.89 11.12
CA CYS A 154 1.10 15.88 9.70
C CYS A 154 2.14 14.81 9.34
N LYS A 155 3.25 14.75 10.08
CA LYS A 155 4.29 13.72 9.88
C LYS A 155 3.76 12.30 10.07
N VAL A 156 2.97 12.08 11.12
CA VAL A 156 2.33 10.78 11.39
C VAL A 156 1.42 10.37 10.24
N LEU A 157 0.54 11.26 9.80
CA LEU A 157 -0.39 11.01 8.69
C LEU A 157 0.36 10.64 7.41
N ILE A 158 1.39 11.41 7.05
CA ILE A 158 2.18 11.19 5.85
C ILE A 158 3.00 9.90 5.94
N GLY A 159 3.61 9.61 7.09
CA GLY A 159 4.36 8.38 7.34
C GLY A 159 3.49 7.13 7.19
N PHE A 160 2.29 7.10 7.75
CA PHE A 160 1.36 5.98 7.59
C PHE A 160 0.80 5.89 6.17
N PHE A 161 0.56 7.00 5.50
CA PHE A 161 0.08 7.02 4.12
C PHE A 161 1.07 6.34 3.16
N TYR A 162 2.34 6.80 3.14
CA TYR A 162 3.38 6.19 2.29
C TYR A 162 3.80 4.82 2.81
N GLY A 163 3.83 4.64 4.12
CA GLY A 163 4.12 3.35 4.75
C GLY A 163 3.13 2.27 4.30
N ASN A 164 1.84 2.56 4.27
CA ASN A 164 0.83 1.63 3.76
C ASN A 164 1.06 1.28 2.28
N MET A 165 1.27 2.28 1.42
CA MET A 165 1.46 2.06 -0.01
C MET A 165 2.61 1.06 -0.28
N TYR A 166 3.78 1.28 0.32
CA TYR A 166 4.94 0.41 0.12
C TYR A 166 4.81 -0.92 0.85
N CYS A 167 4.20 -0.94 2.03
CA CYS A 167 3.92 -2.15 2.78
C CYS A 167 3.01 -3.09 1.98
N SER A 168 1.95 -2.55 1.36
CA SER A 168 1.01 -3.30 0.53
C SER A 168 1.69 -3.90 -0.70
N ILE A 169 2.54 -3.14 -1.40
CA ILE A 169 3.34 -3.64 -2.52
C ILE A 169 4.18 -4.88 -2.11
N LEU A 170 4.88 -4.78 -0.99
CA LEU A 170 5.75 -5.85 -0.51
C LEU A 170 4.97 -7.10 -0.06
N PHE A 171 3.89 -6.93 0.71
CA PHE A 171 3.06 -8.06 1.14
C PHE A 171 2.31 -8.72 -0.02
N MET A 172 1.84 -7.95 -1.00
CA MET A 172 1.25 -8.50 -2.23
C MET A 172 2.25 -9.32 -3.04
N THR A 173 3.49 -8.85 -3.13
CA THR A 173 4.57 -9.61 -3.77
C THR A 173 4.85 -10.92 -3.02
N CYS A 174 4.96 -10.87 -1.69
CA CYS A 174 5.13 -12.07 -0.86
C CYS A 174 3.97 -13.07 -1.04
N LEU A 175 2.74 -12.56 -1.08
CA LEU A 175 1.55 -13.39 -1.30
C LEU A 175 1.59 -14.06 -2.68
N SER A 176 2.01 -13.35 -3.72
CA SER A 176 2.15 -13.86 -5.09
C SER A 176 3.21 -14.97 -5.17
N VAL A 177 4.39 -14.75 -4.61
CA VAL A 177 5.46 -15.73 -4.51
C VAL A 177 5.02 -16.97 -3.73
N GLN A 178 4.36 -16.77 -2.60
CA GLN A 178 3.84 -17.87 -1.77
C GLN A 178 2.80 -18.69 -2.52
N ARG A 179 1.92 -18.07 -3.32
CA ARG A 179 0.93 -18.78 -4.13
C ARG A 179 1.57 -19.63 -5.21
N TYR A 180 2.55 -19.09 -5.91
CA TYR A 180 3.33 -19.87 -6.89
C TYR A 180 4.00 -21.07 -6.22
N TRP A 181 4.66 -20.86 -5.07
CA TRP A 181 5.33 -21.93 -4.33
C TRP A 181 4.38 -23.09 -3.96
N VAL A 182 3.17 -22.77 -3.49
CA VAL A 182 2.16 -23.79 -3.13
C VAL A 182 1.66 -24.58 -4.35
N ILE A 183 1.57 -23.92 -5.51
CA ILE A 183 1.18 -24.61 -6.77
C ILE A 183 2.28 -25.58 -7.22
N MET A 184 3.54 -25.16 -7.11
CA MET A 184 4.69 -25.99 -7.53
C MET A 184 5.01 -27.13 -6.55
N ASN A 185 4.72 -26.96 -5.26
CA ASN A 185 5.13 -27.89 -4.22
C ASN A 185 3.94 -28.23 -3.28
N PRO A 186 2.98 -29.05 -3.72
CA PRO A 186 1.77 -29.33 -2.94
C PRO A 186 2.02 -30.13 -1.64
N ILE A 187 3.18 -30.81 -1.52
CA ILE A 187 3.51 -31.74 -0.43
C ILE A 187 4.31 -31.06 0.70
N VAL A 188 4.75 -29.82 0.53
CA VAL A 188 5.65 -29.15 1.51
C VAL A 188 4.93 -28.80 2.81
N ARG A 189 5.56 -29.18 3.93
CA ARG A 189 5.05 -29.04 5.29
C ARG A 189 4.88 -27.57 5.70
N SER A 190 3.64 -27.16 5.96
CA SER A 190 3.19 -25.79 6.22
C SER A 190 3.89 -25.06 7.39
N ARG A 191 4.34 -25.77 8.43
CA ARG A 191 4.84 -25.14 9.69
C ARG A 191 6.16 -24.38 9.50
N LYS A 192 7.12 -24.94 8.73
CA LYS A 192 8.40 -24.26 8.46
C LYS A 192 8.20 -22.98 7.64
N LEU A 193 7.28 -23.03 6.67
CA LEU A 193 6.96 -21.90 5.82
C LEU A 193 6.25 -20.76 6.60
N SER A 194 5.47 -21.10 7.64
CA SER A 194 4.81 -20.08 8.49
C SER A 194 5.82 -19.29 9.31
N ASN A 195 6.85 -19.95 9.85
CA ASN A 195 7.94 -19.27 10.57
C ASN A 195 8.74 -18.34 9.64
N ILE A 196 8.99 -18.76 8.41
CA ILE A 196 9.63 -17.90 7.39
C ILE A 196 8.73 -16.70 7.10
N ALA A 197 7.42 -16.89 6.96
CA ALA A 197 6.48 -15.80 6.70
C ALA A 197 6.44 -14.77 7.83
N ILE A 198 6.53 -15.20 9.09
CA ILE A 198 6.64 -14.31 10.25
C ILE A 198 7.94 -13.50 10.16
N GLY A 199 9.08 -14.16 9.95
CA GLY A 199 10.37 -13.48 9.83
C GLY A 199 10.41 -12.46 8.68
N VAL A 200 9.84 -12.83 7.52
CA VAL A 200 9.69 -11.93 6.37
C VAL A 200 8.79 -10.74 6.72
N SER A 201 7.67 -10.97 7.42
CA SER A 201 6.77 -9.89 7.84
C SER A 201 7.45 -8.91 8.78
N ILE A 202 8.21 -9.39 9.76
CA ILE A 202 9.00 -8.53 10.65
C ILE A 202 10.02 -7.72 9.83
N GLY A 203 10.73 -8.37 8.90
CA GLY A 203 11.67 -7.70 8.01
C GLY A 203 11.02 -6.60 7.15
N ILE A 204 9.81 -6.82 6.64
CA ILE A 204 9.05 -5.80 5.90
C ILE A 204 8.70 -4.62 6.81
N TRP A 205 8.18 -4.84 8.00
CA TRP A 205 7.85 -3.75 8.93
C TRP A 205 9.07 -2.92 9.31
N LEU A 206 10.20 -3.57 9.62
CA LEU A 206 11.46 -2.89 9.91
C LEU A 206 11.95 -2.07 8.70
N LEU A 207 11.86 -2.63 7.49
CA LEU A 207 12.22 -1.93 6.26
C LEU A 207 11.33 -0.69 6.06
N ILE A 208 10.01 -0.82 6.24
CA ILE A 208 9.08 0.32 6.08
C ILE A 208 9.35 1.40 7.13
N LEU A 209 9.59 1.04 8.38
CA LEU A 209 9.99 2.00 9.40
C LEU A 209 11.27 2.74 9.01
N LEU A 210 12.27 2.02 8.54
CA LEU A 210 13.54 2.62 8.10
C LEU A 210 13.36 3.58 6.91
N VAL A 211 12.62 3.17 5.90
CA VAL A 211 12.44 4.00 4.69
C VAL A 211 11.50 5.19 4.92
N THR A 212 10.69 5.20 5.96
CA THR A 212 9.84 6.34 6.31
C THR A 212 10.53 7.38 7.20
N ILE A 213 11.71 7.07 7.79
CA ILE A 213 12.47 8.02 8.64
C ILE A 213 12.64 9.40 7.99
N PRO A 214 13.04 9.55 6.72
CA PRO A 214 13.21 10.86 6.11
C PRO A 214 11.94 11.72 6.14
N LEU A 215 10.76 11.11 6.07
CA LEU A 215 9.47 11.81 6.15
C LEU A 215 9.21 12.40 7.54
N TYR A 216 9.75 11.78 8.60
CA TYR A 216 9.63 12.27 9.97
C TYR A 216 10.68 13.32 10.34
N VAL A 217 11.84 13.31 9.67
CA VAL A 217 12.91 14.28 9.91
C VAL A 217 12.59 15.63 9.26
N VAL A 218 12.11 15.61 8.00
CA VAL A 218 11.82 16.84 7.23
C VAL A 218 10.55 17.53 7.75
N LYS A 219 10.55 18.88 7.78
CA LYS A 219 9.36 19.70 8.10
C LYS A 219 8.32 19.51 6.99
N GLN A 220 7.12 19.10 7.38
CA GLN A 220 6.03 18.75 6.47
C GLN A 220 4.97 19.85 6.34
N THR A 221 4.90 20.78 7.31
CA THR A 221 3.95 21.88 7.26
C THR A 221 4.60 23.15 6.76
N VAL A 222 3.89 23.88 5.89
CA VAL A 222 4.33 25.15 5.31
C VAL A 222 3.18 26.17 5.36
N TYR A 223 3.45 27.36 5.92
CA TYR A 223 2.49 28.47 5.92
C TYR A 223 2.59 29.28 4.63
N ILE A 224 1.45 29.56 4.00
CA ILE A 224 1.31 30.35 2.77
C ILE A 224 0.54 31.63 3.12
N PRO A 225 1.22 32.76 3.28
CA PRO A 225 0.57 34.01 3.67
C PRO A 225 -0.49 34.51 2.68
N ASP A 226 -0.22 34.34 1.37
CA ASP A 226 -1.11 34.82 0.31
C ASP A 226 -2.49 34.14 0.34
N LEU A 227 -2.58 32.93 0.88
CA LEU A 227 -3.82 32.17 1.03
C LEU A 227 -4.28 32.08 2.49
N ASN A 228 -3.46 32.53 3.43
CA ASN A 228 -3.67 32.39 4.87
C ASN A 228 -3.98 30.96 5.31
N ILE A 229 -3.25 29.98 4.74
CA ILE A 229 -3.39 28.55 5.06
C ILE A 229 -2.04 27.95 5.45
N THR A 230 -2.07 26.90 6.25
CA THR A 230 -0.94 26.00 6.49
C THR A 230 -1.17 24.69 5.77
N THR A 231 -0.29 24.32 4.85
CA THR A 231 -0.40 23.05 4.13
C THR A 231 0.32 21.91 4.85
N CYS A 232 -0.13 20.67 4.66
CA CYS A 232 0.52 19.46 5.14
C CYS A 232 1.00 18.62 3.94
N HIS A 233 2.30 18.65 3.66
CA HIS A 233 2.98 17.93 2.58
C HIS A 233 2.71 18.43 1.14
N ASP A 234 1.70 19.23 0.91
CA ASP A 234 1.33 19.67 -0.45
C ASP A 234 2.25 20.76 -0.99
N VAL A 235 2.86 21.56 -0.10
CA VAL A 235 3.88 22.54 -0.45
C VAL A 235 5.12 22.30 0.41
N LEU A 236 6.29 22.25 -0.20
CA LEU A 236 7.56 22.10 0.50
C LEU A 236 8.61 23.07 -0.03
N PRO A 237 9.58 23.52 0.82
CA PRO A 237 10.64 24.43 0.42
C PRO A 237 11.51 23.82 -0.68
N ALA A 238 11.92 24.64 -1.62
CA ALA A 238 12.69 24.26 -2.79
C ALA A 238 14.03 23.57 -2.49
N ASN A 239 14.72 24.02 -1.46
CA ASN A 239 16.03 23.49 -1.06
C ASN A 239 15.93 22.06 -0.48
N VAL A 240 14.82 21.73 0.21
CA VAL A 240 14.56 20.38 0.76
C VAL A 240 14.32 19.36 -0.36
N LEU A 241 13.78 19.82 -1.47
CA LEU A 241 13.28 18.99 -2.55
C LEU A 241 14.35 18.72 -3.64
N ALA A 242 15.35 19.57 -3.77
CA ALA A 242 16.28 19.54 -4.90
C ALA A 242 17.40 18.48 -4.78
N GLY A 243 17.78 18.08 -3.59
CA GLY A 243 18.92 17.18 -3.34
C GLY A 243 18.51 15.80 -2.84
N ASP A 244 18.34 15.69 -1.54
CA ASP A 244 18.20 14.40 -0.86
C ASP A 244 16.88 13.70 -1.16
N MET A 245 15.79 14.45 -1.33
CA MET A 245 14.47 13.88 -1.61
C MET A 245 14.38 13.26 -3.01
N PHE A 246 15.07 13.78 -4.00
CA PHE A 246 15.09 13.16 -5.33
C PHE A 246 15.68 11.74 -5.29
N ASN A 247 16.88 11.60 -4.73
CA ASN A 247 17.54 10.29 -4.65
C ASN A 247 16.74 9.33 -3.77
N TYR A 248 16.18 9.83 -2.67
CA TYR A 248 15.32 9.07 -1.78
C TYR A 248 14.09 8.49 -2.51
N PHE A 249 13.31 9.32 -3.20
CA PHE A 249 12.12 8.86 -3.88
C PHE A 249 12.40 8.04 -5.13
N LEU A 250 13.47 8.32 -5.85
CA LEU A 250 13.91 7.49 -6.96
C LEU A 250 14.32 6.09 -6.48
N SER A 251 15.01 5.98 -5.35
CA SER A 251 15.39 4.69 -4.78
C SER A 251 14.15 3.90 -4.28
N LEU A 252 13.14 4.56 -3.72
CA LEU A 252 11.87 3.92 -3.38
C LEU A 252 11.12 3.42 -4.62
N ALA A 253 11.05 4.24 -5.68
CA ALA A 253 10.38 3.85 -6.92
C ALA A 253 11.07 2.65 -7.59
N ILE A 254 12.39 2.55 -7.54
CA ILE A 254 13.13 1.42 -8.11
C ILE A 254 13.12 0.22 -7.17
N GLY A 255 13.53 0.40 -5.91
CA GLY A 255 13.77 -0.69 -4.97
C GLY A 255 12.48 -1.28 -4.38
N VAL A 256 11.52 -0.44 -4.04
CA VAL A 256 10.29 -0.88 -3.32
C VAL A 256 9.07 -0.99 -4.23
N PHE A 257 9.10 -0.37 -5.41
CA PHE A 257 8.02 -0.54 -6.39
C PHE A 257 8.45 -1.36 -7.61
N LEU A 258 9.40 -0.89 -8.44
CA LEU A 258 9.72 -1.51 -9.72
C LEU A 258 10.24 -2.95 -9.57
N PHE A 259 11.17 -3.18 -8.65
CA PHE A 259 11.71 -4.52 -8.42
C PHE A 259 10.64 -5.52 -7.93
N PRO A 260 9.81 -5.25 -6.91
CA PRO A 260 8.69 -6.11 -6.54
C PRO A 260 7.65 -6.30 -7.65
N ALA A 261 7.38 -5.27 -8.47
CA ALA A 261 6.46 -5.37 -9.60
C ALA A 261 6.97 -6.35 -10.66
N CYS A 262 8.26 -6.26 -11.05
CA CYS A 262 8.90 -7.18 -11.98
C CYS A 262 8.89 -8.63 -11.43
N LEU A 263 9.19 -8.80 -10.13
CA LEU A 263 9.14 -10.11 -9.48
C LEU A 263 7.72 -10.69 -9.51
N THR A 264 6.71 -9.89 -9.17
CA THR A 264 5.30 -10.29 -9.21
C THR A 264 4.87 -10.69 -10.62
N ALA A 265 5.21 -9.91 -11.64
CA ALA A 265 4.91 -10.21 -13.04
C ALA A 265 5.57 -11.53 -13.48
N SER A 266 6.86 -11.73 -13.14
CA SER A 266 7.59 -12.95 -13.45
C SER A 266 6.94 -14.20 -12.82
N VAL A 267 6.56 -14.09 -11.54
CA VAL A 267 5.88 -15.16 -10.81
C VAL A 267 4.53 -15.49 -11.46
N TYR A 268 3.77 -14.50 -11.91
CA TYR A 268 2.47 -14.73 -12.57
C TYR A 268 2.63 -15.36 -13.96
N ILE A 269 3.63 -14.95 -14.73
CA ILE A 269 3.95 -15.61 -16.01
C ILE A 269 4.27 -17.08 -15.77
N LEU A 270 5.10 -17.39 -14.78
CA LEU A 270 5.44 -18.77 -14.41
C LEU A 270 4.21 -19.56 -13.94
N MET A 271 3.35 -18.93 -13.13
CA MET A 271 2.10 -19.55 -12.64
C MET A 271 1.16 -19.90 -13.79
N ILE A 272 0.97 -19.00 -14.75
CA ILE A 272 0.12 -19.22 -15.93
C ILE A 272 0.68 -20.34 -16.79
N ARG A 273 2.01 -20.36 -17.04
CA ARG A 273 2.67 -21.44 -17.78
C ARG A 273 2.44 -22.80 -17.12
N THR A 274 2.64 -22.90 -15.80
CA THR A 274 2.43 -24.14 -15.04
C THR A 274 0.97 -24.60 -15.08
N LEU A 275 0.00 -23.68 -14.93
CA LEU A 275 -1.41 -24.01 -14.97
C LEU A 275 -1.89 -24.45 -16.38
N ASN A 276 -1.24 -23.98 -17.44
CA ASN A 276 -1.55 -24.37 -18.81
C ASN A 276 -0.95 -25.74 -19.17
N SER A 277 0.21 -26.11 -18.62
CA SER A 277 0.87 -27.40 -18.88
C SER A 277 0.27 -28.56 -18.09
N SER A 278 -0.49 -28.29 -17.01
CA SER A 278 -1.08 -29.34 -16.18
C SER A 278 -2.41 -29.81 -16.76
N ALA A 279 -2.41 -30.97 -17.42
CA ALA A 279 -3.60 -31.64 -18.00
C ALA A 279 -4.49 -32.35 -16.94
N MET A 280 -4.61 -31.83 -15.73
CA MET A 280 -5.34 -32.47 -14.65
C MET A 280 -6.82 -32.03 -14.61
N ASP A 281 -7.68 -32.98 -14.78
CA ASP A 281 -9.15 -32.92 -14.96
C ASP A 281 -9.94 -32.33 -13.76
N ASP A 282 -9.41 -32.32 -12.54
CA ASP A 282 -10.10 -31.78 -11.34
C ASP A 282 -9.74 -30.32 -11.01
N SER A 283 -9.01 -29.62 -11.87
CA SER A 283 -8.37 -28.34 -11.57
C SER A 283 -9.16 -27.08 -11.99
N GLY A 284 -10.25 -27.20 -12.71
CA GLY A 284 -10.97 -26.05 -13.29
C GLY A 284 -11.36 -24.99 -12.25
N ARG A 285 -11.80 -25.38 -11.07
CA ARG A 285 -12.16 -24.46 -9.99
C ARG A 285 -10.94 -23.80 -9.34
N LYS A 286 -9.88 -24.56 -9.11
CA LYS A 286 -8.59 -24.06 -8.54
C LYS A 286 -7.93 -23.11 -9.53
N ARG A 287 -7.88 -23.46 -10.81
CA ARG A 287 -7.35 -22.63 -11.90
C ARG A 287 -8.09 -21.30 -12.02
N ARG A 288 -9.45 -21.29 -12.02
CA ARG A 288 -10.25 -20.06 -12.07
C ARG A 288 -9.98 -19.15 -10.87
N ARG A 289 -9.78 -19.68 -9.67
CA ARG A 289 -9.44 -18.89 -8.48
C ARG A 289 -8.04 -18.26 -8.59
N ALA A 290 -7.06 -19.02 -9.04
CA ALA A 290 -5.72 -18.52 -9.28
C ALA A 290 -5.73 -17.38 -10.32
N ILE A 291 -6.42 -17.56 -11.45
CA ILE A 291 -6.56 -16.52 -12.48
C ILE A 291 -7.23 -15.26 -11.93
N LYS A 292 -8.31 -15.39 -11.16
CA LYS A 292 -8.98 -14.23 -10.53
C LYS A 292 -8.03 -13.47 -9.59
N LEU A 293 -7.25 -14.18 -8.78
CA LEU A 293 -6.25 -13.57 -7.91
C LEU A 293 -5.20 -12.80 -8.74
N ILE A 294 -4.65 -13.43 -9.79
CA ILE A 294 -3.68 -12.78 -10.68
C ILE A 294 -4.25 -11.49 -11.25
N ILE A 295 -5.46 -11.54 -11.82
CA ILE A 295 -6.12 -10.37 -12.40
C ILE A 295 -6.31 -9.26 -11.34
N THR A 296 -6.76 -9.62 -10.14
CA THR A 296 -6.98 -8.63 -9.06
C THR A 296 -5.68 -7.95 -8.66
N VAL A 297 -4.60 -8.71 -8.42
CA VAL A 297 -3.31 -8.11 -8.02
C VAL A 297 -2.69 -7.30 -9.17
N LEU A 298 -2.78 -7.76 -10.43
CA LEU A 298 -2.33 -6.97 -11.56
C LEU A 298 -3.12 -5.66 -11.72
N ALA A 299 -4.44 -5.70 -11.52
CA ALA A 299 -5.28 -4.50 -11.54
C ALA A 299 -4.85 -3.51 -10.46
N MET A 300 -4.54 -3.99 -9.24
CA MET A 300 -4.01 -3.13 -8.17
C MET A 300 -2.69 -2.47 -8.56
N TYR A 301 -1.74 -3.23 -9.12
CA TYR A 301 -0.48 -2.64 -9.59
C TYR A 301 -0.72 -1.58 -10.67
N LEU A 302 -1.57 -1.87 -11.66
CA LEU A 302 -1.83 -0.96 -12.78
C LEU A 302 -2.61 0.29 -12.38
N ILE A 303 -3.60 0.17 -11.49
CA ILE A 303 -4.51 1.26 -11.14
C ILE A 303 -4.01 2.03 -9.92
N CYS A 304 -3.57 1.33 -8.86
CA CYS A 304 -3.26 1.97 -7.59
C CYS A 304 -1.79 2.38 -7.47
N PHE A 305 -0.84 1.54 -7.89
CA PHE A 305 0.58 1.79 -7.59
C PHE A 305 1.39 2.35 -8.77
N THR A 306 1.14 1.89 -9.99
CA THR A 306 1.92 2.33 -11.15
C THR A 306 1.74 3.82 -11.46
N PRO A 307 0.51 4.40 -11.49
CA PRO A 307 0.37 5.81 -11.81
C PRO A 307 1.12 6.72 -10.85
N SER A 308 1.02 6.48 -9.54
CA SER A 308 1.68 7.32 -8.54
C SER A 308 3.20 7.23 -8.61
N ASN A 309 3.77 6.03 -8.80
CA ASN A 309 5.22 5.85 -8.90
C ASN A 309 5.80 6.36 -10.23
N VAL A 310 5.10 6.18 -11.36
CA VAL A 310 5.53 6.70 -12.65
C VAL A 310 5.47 8.23 -12.66
N LEU A 311 4.35 8.82 -12.23
CA LEU A 311 4.20 10.28 -12.17
C LEU A 311 5.21 10.91 -11.19
N LEU A 312 5.57 10.22 -10.12
CA LEU A 312 6.64 10.60 -9.23
C LEU A 312 7.96 10.76 -9.97
N VAL A 313 8.38 9.74 -10.71
CA VAL A 313 9.65 9.77 -11.46
C VAL A 313 9.62 10.85 -12.54
N VAL A 314 8.51 10.95 -13.29
CA VAL A 314 8.35 11.95 -14.34
C VAL A 314 8.36 13.37 -13.76
N HIS A 315 7.66 13.60 -12.65
CA HIS A 315 7.63 14.88 -11.94
C HIS A 315 9.04 15.33 -11.54
N TYR A 316 9.83 14.45 -10.93
CA TYR A 316 11.22 14.76 -10.55
C TYR A 316 12.13 14.99 -11.76
N PHE A 317 11.96 14.22 -12.82
CA PHE A 317 12.74 14.41 -14.04
C PHE A 317 12.43 15.78 -14.68
N LEU A 318 11.15 16.18 -14.75
CA LEU A 318 10.76 17.48 -15.31
C LEU A 318 11.23 18.65 -14.45
N ILE A 319 11.17 18.54 -13.14
CA ILE A 319 11.71 19.56 -12.24
C ILE A 319 13.21 19.74 -12.45
N ARG A 320 13.95 18.64 -12.59
CA ARG A 320 15.39 18.71 -12.84
C ARG A 320 15.73 19.37 -14.18
N THR A 321 14.87 19.22 -15.20
CA THR A 321 15.13 19.70 -16.57
C THR A 321 14.48 21.05 -16.89
N ARG A 322 13.28 21.34 -16.40
CA ARG A 322 12.43 22.46 -16.85
C ARG A 322 12.00 23.45 -15.77
N SER A 323 12.35 23.27 -14.51
CA SER A 323 11.99 24.13 -13.36
C SER A 323 10.50 24.37 -13.08
N GLN A 324 9.56 23.74 -13.81
CA GLN A 324 8.12 23.83 -13.60
C GLN A 324 7.49 22.45 -13.71
N SER A 325 6.51 22.14 -12.91
CA SER A 325 5.79 20.88 -12.98
C SER A 325 4.29 21.05 -12.75
N GLN A 326 3.53 21.07 -13.84
CA GLN A 326 2.08 20.96 -13.83
C GLN A 326 1.62 19.51 -13.51
N ILE A 327 2.54 18.55 -13.51
CA ILE A 327 2.26 17.12 -13.28
C ILE A 327 1.92 16.85 -11.81
N TYR A 328 2.26 17.76 -10.89
CA TYR A 328 1.97 17.53 -9.47
C TYR A 328 0.47 17.32 -9.18
N ALA A 329 -0.42 18.01 -9.86
CA ALA A 329 -1.86 17.81 -9.71
C ALA A 329 -2.28 16.38 -10.11
N LEU A 330 -1.75 15.85 -11.23
CA LEU A 330 -1.96 14.46 -11.63
C LEU A 330 -1.35 13.48 -10.63
N TYR A 331 -0.19 13.81 -10.07
CA TYR A 331 0.43 13.00 -9.03
C TYR A 331 -0.43 12.94 -7.75
N MET A 332 -1.03 14.05 -7.31
CA MET A 332 -1.97 14.07 -6.19
C MET A 332 -3.18 13.16 -6.43
N VAL A 333 -3.76 13.21 -7.64
CA VAL A 333 -4.85 12.29 -8.04
C VAL A 333 -4.37 10.84 -8.00
N ALA A 334 -3.20 10.54 -8.54
CA ALA A 334 -2.65 9.19 -8.53
C ALA A 334 -2.34 8.68 -7.12
N LEU A 335 -1.86 9.55 -6.22
CA LEU A 335 -1.70 9.22 -4.80
C LEU A 335 -3.04 8.93 -4.12
N CYS A 336 -4.07 9.72 -4.42
CA CYS A 336 -5.41 9.47 -3.92
C CYS A 336 -5.95 8.13 -4.43
N LEU A 337 -5.80 7.84 -5.73
CA LEU A 337 -6.18 6.56 -6.31
C LEU A 337 -5.40 5.38 -5.72
N SER A 338 -4.14 5.60 -5.32
CA SER A 338 -3.38 4.53 -4.66
C SER A 338 -4.02 4.04 -3.37
N THR A 339 -4.79 4.88 -2.67
CA THR A 339 -5.49 4.48 -1.44
C THR A 339 -6.66 3.53 -1.69
N LEU A 340 -7.13 3.39 -2.93
CA LEU A 340 -8.15 2.41 -3.30
C LEU A 340 -7.67 0.96 -3.10
N ASN A 341 -6.35 0.72 -2.94
CA ASN A 341 -5.84 -0.59 -2.57
C ASN A 341 -6.54 -1.13 -1.32
N SER A 342 -6.75 -0.29 -0.30
CA SER A 342 -7.43 -0.68 0.95
C SER A 342 -8.89 -1.11 0.73
N CYS A 343 -9.52 -0.71 -0.38
CA CYS A 343 -10.83 -1.20 -0.78
C CYS A 343 -10.76 -2.49 -1.63
N ILE A 344 -9.66 -2.69 -2.35
CA ILE A 344 -9.48 -3.84 -3.27
C ILE A 344 -8.89 -5.05 -2.53
N ASP A 345 -8.06 -4.85 -1.51
CA ASP A 345 -7.42 -5.90 -0.72
C ASP A 345 -8.41 -6.94 -0.14
N PRO A 346 -9.60 -6.58 0.34
CA PRO A 346 -10.61 -7.55 0.74
C PRO A 346 -11.03 -8.54 -0.36
N PHE A 347 -10.96 -8.16 -1.65
CA PHE A 347 -11.19 -9.09 -2.75
C PHE A 347 -10.06 -10.12 -2.87
N VAL A 348 -8.81 -9.71 -2.63
CA VAL A 348 -7.68 -10.63 -2.56
C VAL A 348 -7.90 -11.64 -1.43
N TYR A 349 -8.32 -11.17 -0.24
CA TYR A 349 -8.64 -12.05 0.89
C TYR A 349 -9.77 -13.03 0.55
N TYR A 350 -10.80 -12.55 -0.14
CA TYR A 350 -11.92 -13.38 -0.58
C TYR A 350 -11.50 -14.50 -1.54
N PHE A 351 -10.59 -14.23 -2.47
CA PHE A 351 -10.13 -15.25 -3.42
C PHE A 351 -9.12 -16.22 -2.79
N VAL A 352 -8.31 -15.76 -1.87
CA VAL A 352 -7.22 -16.51 -1.24
C VAL A 352 -7.67 -17.32 -0.04
N SER A 353 -8.49 -16.74 0.87
CA SER A 353 -8.89 -17.35 2.14
C SER A 353 -10.31 -17.91 2.09
N GLN A 354 -10.47 -19.19 2.44
CA GLN A 354 -11.78 -19.80 2.56
C GLN A 354 -12.49 -19.30 3.82
N ASP A 355 -11.78 -19.19 4.93
CA ASP A 355 -12.34 -18.73 6.20
C ASP A 355 -12.90 -17.30 6.10
N PHE A 356 -12.16 -16.41 5.44
CA PHE A 356 -12.63 -15.04 5.18
C PHE A 356 -13.88 -15.05 4.28
N ARG A 357 -13.87 -15.84 3.21
CA ARG A 357 -15.02 -15.94 2.28
C ARG A 357 -16.30 -16.44 2.97
N ASP A 358 -16.17 -17.44 3.82
CA ASP A 358 -17.31 -18.01 4.53
C ASP A 358 -17.86 -17.01 5.58
N HIS A 359 -16.97 -16.27 6.26
CA HIS A 359 -17.36 -15.18 7.17
C HIS A 359 -18.02 -14.02 6.43
N ALA A 360 -17.41 -13.52 5.36
CA ALA A 360 -17.96 -12.43 4.55
C ALA A 360 -19.37 -12.76 4.04
N LYS A 361 -19.56 -13.98 3.52
CA LYS A 361 -20.89 -14.43 3.09
C LYS A 361 -21.92 -14.46 4.22
N ASN A 362 -21.53 -14.95 5.39
CA ASN A 362 -22.42 -15.03 6.54
C ASN A 362 -22.81 -13.66 7.08
N THR A 363 -21.87 -12.72 7.09
CA THR A 363 -22.08 -11.32 7.48
C THR A 363 -23.00 -10.61 6.48
N LEU A 364 -22.73 -10.72 5.17
CA LEU A 364 -23.53 -10.11 4.12
C LEU A 364 -24.97 -10.68 4.07
N LEU A 365 -25.15 -11.97 4.41
CA LEU A 365 -26.47 -12.62 4.45
C LEU A 365 -27.17 -12.46 5.80
N CYS A 366 -26.64 -11.66 6.71
CA CYS A 366 -27.16 -11.46 8.08
C CYS A 366 -27.48 -12.79 8.81
N ARG A 367 -26.71 -13.85 8.54
CA ARG A 367 -26.96 -15.16 9.12
C ARG A 367 -26.47 -15.24 10.56
N SER A 368 -27.37 -15.54 11.47
CA SER A 368 -27.04 -15.81 12.88
C SER A 368 -26.00 -16.94 12.99
N VAL A 369 -25.07 -16.84 13.94
CA VAL A 369 -24.05 -17.86 14.24
C VAL A 369 -24.70 -19.23 14.52
N ARG A 370 -25.90 -19.26 15.14
CA ARG A 370 -26.68 -20.50 15.36
C ARG A 370 -27.09 -21.16 14.05
N THR A 371 -27.55 -20.38 13.06
CA THR A 371 -27.95 -20.89 11.74
C THR A 371 -26.76 -21.43 10.96
N VAL A 372 -25.59 -20.78 11.05
CA VAL A 372 -24.35 -21.24 10.41
C VAL A 372 -23.87 -22.57 10.99
N ASN A 373 -23.87 -22.71 12.32
CA ASN A 373 -23.48 -23.96 12.97
C ASN A 373 -24.46 -25.13 12.63
N ARG A 374 -25.74 -24.87 12.57
CA ARG A 374 -26.74 -25.87 12.13
C ARG A 374 -26.51 -26.30 10.67
N MET A 375 -26.21 -25.38 9.76
CA MET A 375 -25.89 -25.71 8.36
C MET A 375 -24.58 -26.49 8.22
N GLN A 376 -23.54 -26.16 8.97
CA GLN A 376 -22.29 -26.92 8.97
C GLN A 376 -22.48 -28.35 9.46
N VAL A 377 -23.22 -28.55 10.55
CA VAL A 377 -23.56 -29.88 11.06
C VAL A 377 -24.38 -30.68 10.03
N SER A 378 -25.37 -30.08 9.40
CA SER A 378 -26.18 -30.70 8.35
C SER A 378 -25.36 -31.07 7.10
N LEU A 379 -24.41 -30.23 6.68
CA LEU A 379 -23.54 -30.50 5.54
C LEU A 379 -22.51 -31.61 5.85
N THR A 380 -22.04 -31.68 7.09
CA THR A 380 -21.12 -32.72 7.54
C THR A 380 -21.83 -34.06 7.60
N SER A 381 -23.07 -34.12 8.13
CA SER A 381 -23.88 -35.32 8.17
C SER A 381 -24.25 -35.84 6.76
N LYS A 382 -24.60 -34.93 5.82
CA LYS A 382 -24.82 -35.29 4.40
C LYS A 382 -23.56 -35.82 3.70
N LYS A 383 -22.37 -35.31 4.04
CA LYS A 383 -21.10 -35.84 3.50
C LYS A 383 -20.78 -37.23 4.05
N LEU A 384 -21.06 -37.48 5.34
CA LEU A 384 -20.91 -38.82 5.95
C LEU A 384 -21.90 -39.82 5.35
N SER A 385 -23.17 -39.43 5.20
CA SER A 385 -24.21 -40.27 4.58
C SER A 385 -23.89 -40.65 3.13
N ARG A 386 -23.34 -39.69 2.33
CA ARG A 386 -22.88 -39.98 0.96
C ARG A 386 -21.65 -40.89 0.90
N LYS A 387 -20.73 -40.81 1.88
CA LYS A 387 -19.61 -41.75 1.98
C LYS A 387 -20.05 -43.15 2.37
N SER A 388 -20.99 -43.30 3.29
CA SER A 388 -21.55 -44.61 3.67
C SER A 388 -22.32 -45.29 2.52
N SER A 389 -23.09 -44.49 1.75
CA SER A 389 -23.82 -45.00 0.57
C SER A 389 -22.88 -45.46 -0.57
N SER A 390 -21.74 -44.80 -0.78
CA SER A 390 -20.76 -45.25 -1.80
C SER A 390 -19.99 -46.48 -1.36
N TYR A 391 -19.80 -46.75 -0.08
CA TYR A 391 -19.23 -47.99 0.42
C TYR A 391 -20.20 -49.19 0.34
N SER A 392 -21.52 -48.92 0.51
CA SER A 392 -22.58 -49.97 0.42
C SER A 392 -22.79 -50.43 -1.02
N SER A 393 -22.63 -49.55 -2.02
CA SER A 393 -22.80 -49.96 -3.45
C SER A 393 -21.61 -50.71 -4.04
N SER A 394 -20.41 -50.63 -3.45
CA SER A 394 -19.27 -51.41 -3.91
C SER A 394 -19.16 -52.82 -3.32
N SER A 395 -19.91 -53.10 -2.23
CA SER A 395 -19.93 -54.45 -1.61
C SER A 395 -20.99 -55.36 -2.18
N THR A 396 -21.96 -54.87 -2.97
CA THR A 396 -23.01 -55.69 -3.60
C THR A 396 -22.65 -56.24 -5.01
N SER A 397 -21.56 -55.79 -5.61
CA SER A 397 -21.16 -56.25 -6.96
C SER A 397 -20.18 -57.46 -6.97
N VAL A 398 -19.83 -58.05 -5.81
CA VAL A 398 -18.85 -59.15 -5.71
C VAL A 398 -19.55 -60.50 -5.40
N LYS A 399 -20.89 -60.59 -5.33
CA LYS A 399 -21.62 -61.85 -5.08
C LYS A 399 -22.59 -62.19 -6.21
N ALA A 400 -22.09 -62.35 -7.43
CA ALA A 400 -22.83 -63.04 -8.50
C ALA A 400 -21.87 -63.55 -9.55
N SER A 401 -21.12 -64.61 -9.21
CA SER A 401 -20.45 -65.50 -10.17
C SER A 401 -20.19 -66.83 -9.46
N TYR A 402 -21.21 -67.66 -9.41
CA TYR A 402 -21.09 -69.16 -9.41
C TYR A 402 -22.27 -69.71 -10.21
#